data_3131e79c2123b8aa67a781020833478e
#
_entry.id   3131e79c2123b8aa67a781020833478e
#
_cell.length_a   1.000
_cell.length_b   1.000
_cell.length_c   1.000
_cell.angle_alpha   90.00
_cell.angle_beta   90.00
_cell.angle_gamma   90.00
#
_symmetry.space_group_name_H-M   'P 1'
#
loop_
_entity.id
_entity.type
_entity.pdbx_description
1 polymer ?
#
loop_
_entity_poly.entity_id
_entity_poly.type
_entity_poly.pdbx_seq_one_letter_code
_entity_poly.pdbx_strand_id
1 'polypeptide(L)'
;MRVLLIGCVKSSELFLHKLIEMNVNIVGVITKSKAGFNADYVDLGEVCKKNNIDYIYSENVNDEKTKQYIRGKSVDLLLCLGWSRLLDEEVLKIPSIGCVGFHPARLPYNRGRHP
;
A
#
# COMPACT_ATOMS: atom_id res chain seq x y z
N MET A 1 13.93 2.04 9.67
CA MET A 1 12.50 2.34 9.56
C MET A 1 11.81 1.19 8.82
N ARG A 2 10.74 0.72 9.38
CA ARG A 2 9.99 -0.40 8.81
C ARG A 2 8.84 0.13 7.97
N VAL A 3 8.87 -0.16 6.68
CA VAL A 3 7.92 0.41 5.71
C VAL A 3 7.03 -0.68 5.14
N LEU A 4 5.73 -0.41 5.04
CA LEU A 4 4.76 -1.30 4.40
C LEU A 4 4.08 -0.54 3.27
N LEU A 5 3.95 -1.19 2.12
CA LEU A 5 3.32 -0.58 0.94
C LEU A 5 2.00 -1.25 0.63
N ILE A 6 1.00 -0.44 0.32
CA ILE A 6 -0.30 -0.92 -0.16
C ILE A 6 -0.48 -0.38 -1.57
N GLY A 7 -0.71 -1.26 -2.54
CA GLY A 7 -0.94 -0.82 -3.90
C GLY A 7 -1.22 -1.96 -4.86
N CYS A 8 -1.79 -1.63 -6.02
CA CYS A 8 -2.14 -2.64 -7.02
C CYS A 8 -2.26 -2.06 -8.43
N VAL A 9 -1.53 -0.99 -8.71
CA VAL A 9 -1.57 -0.39 -10.05
C VAL A 9 -0.15 -0.09 -10.52
N LYS A 10 -0.04 0.35 -11.75
CA LYS A 10 1.26 0.60 -12.39
C LYS A 10 2.15 1.55 -11.59
N SER A 11 1.57 2.64 -11.09
CA SER A 11 2.34 3.58 -10.29
C SER A 11 2.83 2.95 -8.98
N SER A 12 2.05 2.04 -8.40
CA SER A 12 2.48 1.30 -7.22
C SER A 12 3.70 0.44 -7.53
N GLU A 13 3.69 -0.21 -8.68
CA GLU A 13 4.80 -1.05 -9.10
C GLU A 13 6.07 -0.22 -9.29
N LEU A 14 5.96 0.90 -9.98
CA LEU A 14 7.10 1.78 -10.18
C LEU A 14 7.66 2.28 -8.85
N PHE A 15 6.77 2.63 -7.94
CA PHE A 15 7.17 3.09 -6.62
C PHE A 15 7.86 1.99 -5.82
N LEU A 16 7.34 0.77 -5.90
CA LEU A 16 7.95 -0.38 -5.22
C LEU A 16 9.37 -0.61 -5.75
N HIS A 17 9.56 -0.57 -7.05
CA HIS A 17 10.89 -0.71 -7.64
C HIS A 17 11.84 0.38 -7.13
N LYS A 18 11.34 1.60 -6.99
CA LYS A 18 12.15 2.70 -6.50
C LYS A 18 12.54 2.48 -5.04
N LEU A 19 11.61 2.01 -4.22
CA LEU A 19 11.91 1.71 -2.83
C LEU A 19 12.98 0.62 -2.71
N ILE A 20 12.88 -0.40 -3.55
CA ILE A 20 13.88 -1.48 -3.57
C ILE A 20 15.24 -0.92 -3.96
N GLU A 21 15.28 -0.11 -5.00
CA GLU A 21 16.51 0.51 -5.48
C GLU A 21 17.18 1.34 -4.39
N MET A 22 16.38 2.01 -3.58
CA MET A 22 16.88 2.86 -2.50
C MET A 22 17.21 2.08 -1.22
N ASN A 23 17.08 0.78 -1.26
CA ASN A 23 17.34 -0.10 -0.10
C ASN A 23 16.46 0.22 1.11
N VAL A 24 15.22 0.59 0.85
CA VAL A 24 14.27 0.82 1.92
C VAL A 24 13.90 -0.52 2.55
N ASN A 25 13.78 -0.55 3.87
CA ASN A 25 13.39 -1.77 4.57
C ASN A 25 11.89 -2.01 4.44
N ILE A 26 11.48 -2.70 3.39
CA ILE A 26 10.09 -3.01 3.10
C ILE A 26 9.73 -4.28 3.83
N VAL A 27 8.92 -4.17 4.90
CA VAL A 27 8.60 -5.32 5.73
C VAL A 27 7.35 -6.05 5.26
N GLY A 28 6.59 -5.46 4.36
CA GLY A 28 5.42 -6.12 3.80
C GLY A 28 4.79 -5.31 2.69
N VAL A 29 4.03 -5.99 1.85
CA VAL A 29 3.28 -5.38 0.76
C VAL A 29 1.88 -5.97 0.78
N ILE A 30 0.88 -5.11 0.60
CA ILE A 30 -0.51 -5.53 0.46
C ILE A 30 -0.94 -5.17 -0.96
N THR A 31 -1.38 -6.15 -1.71
CA THR A 31 -1.79 -5.96 -3.10
C THR A 31 -3.05 -6.76 -3.38
N LYS A 32 -3.52 -6.74 -4.61
CA LYS A 32 -4.69 -7.52 -5.02
C LYS A 32 -4.27 -8.57 -6.03
N SER A 33 -4.93 -9.73 -5.98
CA SER A 33 -4.64 -10.82 -6.91
C SER A 33 -5.43 -10.72 -8.20
N LYS A 34 -6.46 -9.88 -8.23
CA LYS A 34 -7.35 -9.76 -9.40
C LYS A 34 -7.58 -8.30 -9.74
N ALA A 35 -7.65 -8.04 -11.03
CA ALA A 35 -8.02 -6.71 -11.52
C ALA A 35 -9.45 -6.40 -11.12
N GLY A 36 -9.69 -5.16 -10.70
CA GLY A 36 -11.04 -4.66 -10.50
C GLY A 36 -11.43 -3.82 -11.70
N PHE A 37 -11.83 -2.58 -11.45
CA PHE A 37 -12.20 -1.67 -12.53
C PHE A 37 -11.02 -0.87 -13.08
N ASN A 38 -9.85 -1.00 -12.48
CA ASN A 38 -8.68 -0.23 -12.90
C ASN A 38 -8.04 -0.87 -14.13
N ALA A 39 -7.87 -0.08 -15.19
CA ALA A 39 -7.22 -0.55 -16.39
C ALA A 39 -5.72 -0.76 -16.20
N ASP A 40 -5.14 -0.11 -15.23
CA ASP A 40 -3.70 -0.18 -14.96
C ASP A 40 -3.35 -1.11 -13.79
N TYR A 41 -4.24 -2.04 -13.49
CA TYR A 41 -4.02 -3.01 -12.41
C TYR A 41 -2.71 -3.78 -12.59
N VAL A 42 -1.98 -3.95 -11.50
CA VAL A 42 -0.78 -4.77 -11.43
C VAL A 42 -0.77 -5.54 -10.11
N ASP A 43 -0.47 -6.83 -10.21
CA ASP A 43 -0.27 -7.68 -9.05
C ASP A 43 1.19 -7.52 -8.61
N LEU A 44 1.42 -6.91 -7.44
CA LEU A 44 2.77 -6.67 -6.95
C LEU A 44 3.45 -7.93 -6.41
N GLY A 45 2.72 -9.04 -6.32
CA GLY A 45 3.27 -10.28 -5.77
C GLY A 45 4.49 -10.79 -6.53
N GLU A 46 4.52 -10.61 -7.85
CA GLU A 46 5.65 -11.07 -8.66
C GLU A 46 6.94 -10.34 -8.28
N VAL A 47 6.86 -9.03 -8.13
CA VAL A 47 8.03 -8.24 -7.74
C VAL A 47 8.48 -8.64 -6.34
N CYS A 48 7.52 -8.86 -5.45
CA CYS A 48 7.84 -9.24 -4.08
C CYS A 48 8.55 -10.59 -4.03
N LYS A 49 8.07 -11.57 -4.80
CA LYS A 49 8.72 -12.89 -4.86
C LYS A 49 10.16 -12.80 -5.34
N LYS A 50 10.39 -12.01 -6.37
CA LYS A 50 11.73 -11.86 -6.96
C LYS A 50 12.70 -11.16 -6.02
N ASN A 51 12.19 -10.37 -5.09
CA ASN A 51 13.02 -9.57 -4.20
C ASN A 51 12.96 -10.01 -2.74
N ASN A 52 12.37 -11.18 -2.48
CA ASN A 52 12.24 -11.73 -1.13
C ASN A 52 11.54 -10.78 -0.16
N ILE A 53 10.49 -10.12 -0.63
CA ILE A 53 9.68 -9.22 0.16
C ILE A 53 8.39 -9.94 0.53
N ASP A 54 8.04 -9.92 1.80
CA ASP A 54 6.81 -10.52 2.27
C ASP A 54 5.60 -9.74 1.73
N TYR A 55 4.52 -10.44 1.40
CA TYR A 55 3.33 -9.78 0.90
C TYR A 55 2.09 -10.63 1.14
N ILE A 56 0.93 -9.98 1.10
CA ILE A 56 -0.37 -10.68 1.12
C ILE A 56 -1.28 -10.08 0.07
N TYR A 57 -2.28 -10.85 -0.30
CA TYR A 57 -3.40 -10.35 -1.10
C TYR A 57 -4.53 -9.96 -0.18
N SER A 58 -5.16 -8.83 -0.45
CA SER A 58 -6.31 -8.38 0.33
C SER A 58 -7.25 -7.58 -0.55
N GLU A 59 -8.55 -7.83 -0.43
CA GLU A 59 -9.55 -7.05 -1.14
C GLU A 59 -10.02 -5.87 -0.31
N ASN A 60 -9.81 -5.92 1.00
CA ASN A 60 -10.25 -4.86 1.89
C ASN A 60 -9.24 -4.68 3.01
N VAL A 61 -8.45 -3.62 2.90
CA VAL A 61 -7.40 -3.34 3.89
C VAL A 61 -7.99 -3.13 5.28
N ASN A 62 -9.25 -2.74 5.35
CA ASN A 62 -9.89 -2.45 6.63
C ASN A 62 -10.46 -3.70 7.32
N ASP A 63 -10.28 -4.89 6.73
CA ASP A 63 -10.75 -6.09 7.41
C ASP A 63 -9.78 -6.53 8.50
N GLU A 64 -10.27 -7.36 9.39
CA GLU A 64 -9.49 -7.74 10.57
C GLU A 64 -8.23 -8.52 10.21
N LYS A 65 -8.32 -9.40 9.24
CA LYS A 65 -7.17 -10.20 8.82
C LYS A 65 -6.03 -9.30 8.33
N THR A 66 -6.36 -8.31 7.52
CA THR A 66 -5.36 -7.38 6.99
C THR A 66 -4.77 -6.51 8.08
N LYS A 67 -5.63 -6.05 9.01
CA LYS A 67 -5.14 -5.26 10.15
C LYS A 67 -4.16 -6.05 10.99
N GLN A 68 -4.43 -7.34 11.21
CA GLN A 68 -3.51 -8.20 11.96
C GLN A 68 -2.17 -8.34 11.25
N TYR A 69 -2.20 -8.44 9.93
CA TYR A 69 -0.97 -8.50 9.15
C TYR A 69 -0.14 -7.23 9.38
N ILE A 70 -0.78 -6.07 9.29
CA ILE A 70 -0.08 -4.79 9.47
C ILE A 70 0.49 -4.70 10.89
N ARG A 71 -0.30 -5.07 11.89
CA ARG A 71 0.16 -5.05 13.28
C ARG A 71 1.36 -5.96 13.50
N GLY A 72 1.34 -7.13 12.86
CA GLY A 72 2.41 -8.10 13.02
C GLY A 72 3.74 -7.67 12.42
N LYS A 73 3.72 -6.66 11.54
CA LYS A 73 4.94 -6.20 10.87
C LYS A 73 5.65 -5.07 11.62
N SER A 74 5.08 -4.60 12.69
CA SER A 74 5.67 -3.48 13.47
C SER A 74 6.02 -2.30 12.56
N VAL A 75 5.04 -1.85 11.80
CA VAL A 75 5.25 -0.86 10.75
C VAL A 75 5.48 0.53 11.36
N ASP A 76 6.48 1.23 10.85
CA ASP A 76 6.70 2.64 11.20
C ASP A 76 5.98 3.55 10.22
N LEU A 77 6.10 3.27 8.94
CA LEU A 77 5.51 4.11 7.89
C LEU A 77 4.74 3.25 6.91
N LEU A 78 3.48 3.58 6.69
CA LEU A 78 2.63 2.90 5.74
C LEU A 78 2.44 3.80 4.53
N LEU A 79 2.76 3.28 3.34
CA LEU A 79 2.59 4.01 2.09
C LEU A 79 1.45 3.39 1.31
N CYS A 80 0.46 4.19 0.94
CA CYS A 80 -0.71 3.71 0.22
C CYS A 80 -0.75 4.38 -1.15
N LEU A 81 -0.57 3.58 -2.19
CA LEU A 81 -0.45 4.08 -3.55
C LEU A 81 -1.30 3.25 -4.49
N GLY A 82 -2.23 3.89 -5.18
CA GLY A 82 -3.04 3.17 -6.14
C GLY A 82 -4.02 2.20 -5.51
N TRP A 83 -4.65 2.60 -4.44
CA TRP A 83 -5.65 1.83 -3.74
C TRP A 83 -6.95 2.63 -3.74
N SER A 84 -8.04 2.04 -4.21
CA SER A 84 -9.27 2.77 -4.45
C SER A 84 -10.12 2.99 -3.20
N ARG A 85 -9.85 2.28 -2.13
CA ARG A 85 -10.64 2.37 -0.90
C ARG A 85 -9.88 3.12 0.18
N LEU A 86 -10.59 3.96 0.93
CA LEU A 86 -9.97 4.70 2.02
C LEU A 86 -9.58 3.76 3.16
N LEU A 87 -8.48 4.08 3.81
CA LEU A 87 -8.07 3.40 5.03
C LEU A 87 -8.87 3.94 6.20
N ASP A 88 -9.39 3.06 7.04
CA ASP A 88 -10.15 3.52 8.20
C ASP A 88 -9.22 4.02 9.30
N GLU A 89 -9.82 4.63 10.32
CA GLU A 89 -9.06 5.25 11.38
C GLU A 89 -8.19 4.26 12.13
N GLU A 90 -8.68 3.04 12.31
CA GLU A 90 -7.93 2.01 13.02
C GLU A 90 -6.65 1.66 12.27
N VAL A 91 -6.73 1.49 10.94
CA VAL A 91 -5.55 1.22 10.11
C VAL A 91 -4.57 2.39 10.19
N LEU A 92 -5.09 3.61 10.10
CA LEU A 92 -4.24 4.81 10.10
C LEU A 92 -3.43 4.95 11.38
N LYS A 93 -3.91 4.37 12.47
CA LYS A 93 -3.24 4.48 13.78
C LYS A 93 -2.22 3.37 14.04
N ILE A 94 -2.19 2.33 13.21
CA ILE A 94 -1.26 1.23 13.45
C ILE A 94 0.21 1.64 13.30
N PRO A 95 0.62 2.31 12.22
CA PRO A 95 2.04 2.64 12.05
C PRO A 95 2.51 3.66 13.09
N SER A 96 3.72 3.47 13.59
CA SER A 96 4.24 4.33 14.65
C SER A 96 4.45 5.78 14.21
N ILE A 97 4.85 5.98 12.94
CA ILE A 97 5.04 7.32 12.40
C ILE A 97 3.77 7.82 11.74
N GLY A 98 3.17 6.98 10.90
CA GLY A 98 1.92 7.35 10.25
C GLY A 98 1.78 6.75 8.87
N CYS A 99 0.79 7.26 8.14
CA CYS A 99 0.45 6.80 6.79
C CYS A 99 0.59 7.94 5.81
N VAL A 100 1.13 7.62 4.62
CA VAL A 100 1.21 8.58 3.52
C VAL A 100 0.46 7.96 2.35
N GLY A 101 -0.48 8.70 1.79
CA GLY A 101 -1.23 8.26 0.64
C GLY A 101 -0.97 9.16 -0.55
N PHE A 102 -0.96 8.55 -1.73
CA PHE A 102 -0.88 9.29 -2.97
C PHE A 102 -2.19 9.19 -3.71
N HIS A 103 -2.68 10.32 -4.13
CA HIS A 103 -3.90 10.39 -4.88
C HIS A 103 -3.57 10.94 -6.26
N PRO A 104 -3.80 10.18 -7.33
CA PRO A 104 -3.39 10.64 -8.66
C PRO A 104 -4.26 11.77 -9.23
N ALA A 105 -5.34 12.11 -8.58
CA ALA A 105 -6.20 13.19 -9.07
C ALA A 105 -5.52 14.53 -8.90
N ARG A 106 -5.82 15.43 -9.84
CA ARG A 106 -5.24 16.77 -9.80
C ARG A 106 -5.83 17.60 -8.66
N LEU A 107 -4.96 18.37 -8.04
CA LEU A 107 -5.42 19.45 -7.20
C LEU A 107 -6.10 20.46 -8.08
N PRO A 108 -7.12 21.16 -7.64
CA PRO A 108 -7.68 21.18 -6.30
C PRO A 108 -8.81 20.19 -6.05
N TYR A 109 -9.02 19.23 -6.92
CA TYR A 109 -10.16 18.33 -6.80
C TYR A 109 -10.16 17.54 -5.51
N ASN A 110 -8.98 17.29 -4.96
CA ASN A 110 -8.85 16.49 -3.75
C ASN A 110 -8.62 17.30 -2.52
N ARG A 111 -8.68 18.59 -2.63
CA ARG A 111 -8.51 19.32 -1.40
C ARG A 111 -9.79 19.32 -0.61
N GLY A 112 -9.64 18.97 0.44
CA GLY A 112 -10.75 18.92 1.25
C GLY A 112 -11.56 17.71 1.13
N ARG A 113 -11.83 17.62 0.69
CA ARG A 113 -12.63 16.86 0.89
C ARG A 113 -12.92 16.02 0.82
N HIS A 114 -12.84 16.12 0.73
CA HIS A 114 -13.05 15.71 0.64
C HIS A 114 -13.29 15.69 -0.08
N PRO A 115 -13.34 15.75 -0.39
CA PRO A 115 -13.39 15.77 -1.08
C PRO A 115 -13.71 15.67 -1.50
#